data_16f793f39113b3b05c308247b0f72c32
#
_entry.id   16f793f39113b3b05c308247b0f72c32
#
_cell.length_a   1.000
_cell.length_b   1.000
_cell.length_c   1.000
_cell.angle_alpha   90.00
_cell.angle_beta   90.00
_cell.angle_gamma   90.00
#
_symmetry.space_group_name_H-M   'P 1'
#
loop_
_entity.id
_entity.type
_entity.pdbx_description
1 polymer ?
#
loop_
_entity_poly.entity_id
_entity_poly.type
_entity_poly.pdbx_seq_one_letter_code
_entity_poly.pdbx_strand_id
1 'polypeptide(L)'
;TLKIQINELYYHKPSHKVFIGTFQRGIFSYDLNKHKVMHIPSGLMDISINCIRAFNDNEILIATDGAGVYKMNTDTYASEPYIVADYNRYNSMNGNTINDIYIDSEQRIWMANYPIGITVRNNRYTDYQWIKHSIGNKQSLINDQVNAIIEDHDGDLWFATNNGISLYYSKTKQWHSFLSTFDSESHSKNHTFISLCEVEPGIIWAGGYSSGIYQINKKQLSIDFFTPSLFSNLNIRPDKYIRSIMKDSSGNIWSGGYYNLKEIDYSRKNIRHFPGLNGITAIIEKDSTHMWIGTATGLYLLEKVTGKYSYIQMPVESYYIYSLYQASDGMLYIGTNNAGLLV
;
A
#
# COMPACT_ATOMS: atom_id res chain seq x y z
N THR A 1 -21.77 6.38 -13.21
CA THR A 1 -21.08 5.19 -12.65
C THR A 1 -20.15 4.62 -13.70
N LEU A 2 -18.87 4.46 -13.36
CA LEU A 2 -17.88 3.77 -14.19
C LEU A 2 -17.96 2.27 -13.90
N LYS A 3 -18.31 1.46 -14.89
CA LYS A 3 -18.36 -0.01 -14.77
C LYS A 3 -17.05 -0.61 -15.30
N ILE A 4 -15.94 -0.33 -14.59
CA ILE A 4 -14.60 -0.82 -14.91
C ILE A 4 -13.89 -1.22 -13.62
N GLN A 5 -12.88 -2.07 -13.71
CA GLN A 5 -12.05 -2.43 -12.57
C GLN A 5 -11.12 -1.26 -12.24
N ILE A 6 -11.15 -0.79 -11.01
CA ILE A 6 -10.28 0.26 -10.47
C ILE A 6 -9.15 -0.40 -9.67
N ASN A 7 -7.92 -0.05 -10.01
CA ASN A 7 -6.74 -0.52 -9.29
C ASN A 7 -6.22 0.53 -8.31
N GLU A 8 -6.32 1.82 -8.67
CA GLU A 8 -5.74 2.91 -7.89
C GLU A 8 -6.63 4.16 -7.93
N LEU A 9 -6.69 4.86 -6.81
CA LEU A 9 -7.30 6.18 -6.67
C LEU A 9 -6.29 7.15 -6.07
N TYR A 10 -6.09 8.27 -6.72
CA TYR A 10 -5.18 9.30 -6.26
C TYR A 10 -5.84 10.67 -6.28
N TYR A 11 -5.98 11.30 -5.12
CA TYR A 11 -6.45 12.68 -5.03
C TYR A 11 -5.29 13.66 -5.18
N HIS A 12 -5.34 14.46 -6.23
CA HIS A 12 -4.38 15.54 -6.47
C HIS A 12 -4.96 16.86 -5.94
N LYS A 13 -4.49 17.25 -4.75
CA LYS A 13 -5.00 18.43 -4.02
C LYS A 13 -4.90 19.73 -4.82
N PRO A 14 -3.77 20.05 -5.51
CA PRO A 14 -3.67 21.32 -6.26
C PRO A 14 -4.69 21.46 -7.36
N SER A 15 -4.99 20.41 -8.13
CA SER A 15 -5.97 20.46 -9.22
C SER A 15 -7.40 20.16 -8.81
N HIS A 16 -7.65 19.78 -7.56
CA HIS A 16 -8.96 19.37 -7.04
C HIS A 16 -9.60 18.23 -7.86
N LYS A 17 -8.79 17.25 -8.26
CA LYS A 17 -9.21 16.10 -9.07
C LYS A 17 -8.81 14.79 -8.40
N VAL A 18 -9.63 13.75 -8.57
CA VAL A 18 -9.25 12.37 -8.31
C VAL A 18 -8.84 11.72 -9.61
N PHE A 19 -7.61 11.22 -9.68
CA PHE A 19 -7.13 10.39 -10.77
C PHE A 19 -7.43 8.93 -10.46
N ILE A 20 -7.87 8.19 -11.47
CA ILE A 20 -8.42 6.85 -11.36
C ILE A 20 -7.62 5.94 -12.28
N GLY A 21 -6.79 5.09 -11.70
CA GLY A 21 -6.05 4.05 -12.41
C GLY A 21 -6.89 2.79 -12.56
N THR A 22 -6.92 2.23 -13.75
CA THR A 22 -7.80 1.10 -14.07
C THR A 22 -7.02 -0.12 -14.56
N PHE A 23 -7.68 -1.27 -14.52
CA PHE A 23 -7.20 -2.47 -15.19
C PHE A 23 -7.52 -2.39 -16.69
N GLN A 24 -6.48 -2.32 -17.52
CA GLN A 24 -6.56 -2.35 -18.99
C GLN A 24 -7.54 -1.33 -19.63
N ARG A 25 -7.75 -0.17 -18.99
CA ARG A 25 -8.59 0.91 -19.52
C ARG A 25 -7.94 2.28 -19.33
N GLY A 26 -6.63 2.29 -19.01
CA GLY A 26 -5.86 3.51 -18.82
C GLY A 26 -6.28 4.30 -17.58
N ILE A 27 -6.27 5.62 -17.70
CA ILE A 27 -6.50 6.54 -16.59
C ILE A 27 -7.72 7.44 -16.85
N PHE A 28 -8.45 7.73 -15.79
CA PHE A 28 -9.55 8.68 -15.78
C PHE A 28 -9.29 9.76 -14.74
N SER A 29 -9.96 10.89 -14.87
CA SER A 29 -10.04 11.91 -13.83
C SER A 29 -11.48 12.18 -13.44
N TYR A 30 -11.70 12.45 -12.15
CA TYR A 30 -12.93 12.99 -11.62
C TYR A 30 -12.65 14.38 -11.08
N ASP A 31 -13.27 15.39 -11.71
CA ASP A 31 -13.19 16.78 -11.28
C ASP A 31 -14.21 17.03 -10.17
N LEU A 32 -13.72 17.32 -8.97
CA LEU A 32 -14.55 17.53 -7.78
C LEU A 32 -15.43 18.77 -7.86
N ASN A 33 -14.99 19.81 -8.58
CA ASN A 33 -15.75 21.04 -8.73
C ASN A 33 -16.89 20.90 -9.75
N LYS A 34 -16.63 20.13 -10.82
CA LYS A 34 -17.57 19.95 -11.91
C LYS A 34 -18.43 18.69 -11.79
N HIS A 35 -18.12 17.82 -10.81
CA HIS A 35 -18.75 16.51 -10.61
C HIS A 35 -18.78 15.68 -11.92
N LYS A 36 -17.66 15.70 -12.65
CA LYS A 36 -17.57 15.06 -13.97
C LYS A 36 -16.40 14.11 -14.06
N VAL A 37 -16.68 12.89 -14.50
CA VAL A 37 -15.66 11.90 -14.89
C VAL A 37 -15.25 12.12 -16.33
N MET A 38 -13.96 12.01 -16.62
CA MET A 38 -13.41 12.08 -17.96
C MET A 38 -12.35 11.00 -18.16
N HIS A 39 -12.40 10.29 -19.27
CA HIS A 39 -11.28 9.45 -19.73
C HIS A 39 -10.15 10.34 -20.23
N ILE A 40 -8.92 10.07 -19.76
CA ILE A 40 -7.74 10.85 -20.17
C ILE A 40 -7.10 10.18 -21.38
N PRO A 41 -6.93 10.90 -22.50
CA PRO A 41 -6.27 10.36 -23.70
C PRO A 41 -4.75 10.34 -23.51
N SER A 42 -4.27 9.50 -22.62
CA SER A 42 -2.88 9.44 -22.17
C SER A 42 -1.99 8.49 -22.98
N GLY A 43 -2.52 7.86 -24.03
CA GLY A 43 -1.80 6.79 -24.74
C GLY A 43 -1.66 5.49 -23.94
N LEU A 44 -2.29 5.40 -22.75
CA LEU A 44 -2.24 4.25 -21.85
C LEU A 44 -3.49 3.36 -21.96
N MET A 45 -4.24 3.46 -23.06
CA MET A 45 -5.33 2.52 -23.34
C MET A 45 -4.77 1.08 -23.39
N ASP A 46 -5.53 0.15 -22.86
CA ASP A 46 -5.17 -1.27 -22.76
C ASP A 46 -4.00 -1.59 -21.81
N ILE A 47 -3.52 -0.60 -21.05
CA ILE A 47 -2.49 -0.76 -20.03
C ILE A 47 -3.12 -0.64 -18.65
N SER A 48 -2.76 -1.56 -17.76
CA SER A 48 -3.15 -1.49 -16.35
C SER A 48 -2.34 -0.44 -15.61
N ILE A 49 -3.03 0.42 -14.87
CA ILE A 49 -2.41 1.40 -13.98
C ILE A 49 -2.34 0.80 -12.58
N ASN A 50 -1.16 0.68 -12.04
CA ASN A 50 -0.93 0.05 -10.73
C ASN A 50 -0.83 1.06 -9.59
N CYS A 51 -0.25 2.25 -9.86
CA CYS A 51 -0.03 3.26 -8.83
C CYS A 51 0.01 4.66 -9.46
N ILE A 52 -0.46 5.67 -8.71
CA ILE A 52 -0.41 7.09 -9.08
C ILE A 52 0.13 7.88 -7.89
N ARG A 53 1.14 8.75 -8.12
CA ARG A 53 1.73 9.61 -7.07
C ARG A 53 1.97 11.02 -7.57
N ALA A 54 1.89 12.01 -6.67
CA ALA A 54 2.34 13.37 -7.01
C ALA A 54 3.82 13.36 -7.35
N PHE A 55 4.19 14.08 -8.39
CA PHE A 55 5.57 14.40 -8.69
C PHE A 55 5.89 15.83 -8.25
N ASN A 56 4.98 16.74 -8.53
CA ASN A 56 4.96 18.12 -8.08
C ASN A 56 3.53 18.66 -8.13
N ASP A 57 3.34 19.98 -7.93
CA ASP A 57 2.01 20.60 -7.90
C ASP A 57 1.22 20.50 -9.21
N ASN A 58 1.89 20.26 -10.34
CA ASN A 58 1.26 20.21 -11.66
C ASN A 58 1.45 18.88 -12.39
N GLU A 59 2.17 17.94 -11.82
CA GLU A 59 2.51 16.68 -12.48
C GLU A 59 2.34 15.48 -11.54
N ILE A 60 1.89 14.38 -12.09
CA ILE A 60 1.79 13.07 -11.42
C ILE A 60 2.61 12.03 -12.16
N LEU A 61 3.11 11.05 -11.40
CA LEU A 61 3.71 9.82 -11.93
C LEU A 61 2.66 8.70 -11.95
N ILE A 62 2.68 7.93 -13.01
CA ILE A 62 1.75 6.83 -13.27
C ILE A 62 2.58 5.56 -13.49
N ALA A 63 2.49 4.62 -12.56
CA ALA A 63 3.08 3.29 -12.69
C ALA A 63 2.17 2.37 -13.47
N THR A 64 2.74 1.62 -14.38
CA THR A 64 1.99 0.76 -15.29
C THR A 64 2.43 -0.70 -15.20
N ASP A 65 1.56 -1.58 -15.67
CA ASP A 65 1.90 -2.97 -15.92
C ASP A 65 2.45 -3.11 -17.35
N GLY A 66 3.77 -3.12 -17.46
CA GLY A 66 4.51 -3.42 -18.69
C GLY A 66 4.95 -2.21 -19.53
N ALA A 67 4.54 -0.96 -19.21
CA ALA A 67 4.95 0.22 -19.98
C ALA A 67 5.87 1.20 -19.20
N GLY A 68 6.29 0.83 -17.98
CA GLY A 68 7.15 1.66 -17.13
C GLY A 68 6.37 2.73 -16.36
N VAL A 69 7.00 3.87 -16.14
CA VAL A 69 6.40 5.03 -15.46
C VAL A 69 6.19 6.15 -16.45
N TYR A 70 4.98 6.68 -16.47
CA TYR A 70 4.61 7.86 -17.23
C TYR A 70 4.55 9.08 -16.31
N LYS A 71 4.85 10.24 -16.87
CA LYS A 71 4.63 11.54 -16.25
C LYS A 71 3.50 12.24 -16.96
N MET A 72 2.57 12.79 -16.22
CA MET A 72 1.40 13.48 -16.79
C MET A 72 1.17 14.81 -16.09
N ASN A 73 0.92 15.86 -16.90
CA ASN A 73 0.48 17.14 -16.40
C ASN A 73 -1.00 17.08 -16.01
N THR A 74 -1.36 17.56 -14.83
CA THR A 74 -2.69 17.44 -14.24
C THR A 74 -3.75 18.36 -14.84
N ASP A 75 -3.32 19.41 -15.57
CA ASP A 75 -4.22 20.39 -16.20
C ASP A 75 -4.43 20.10 -17.68
N THR A 76 -3.33 19.89 -18.41
CA THR A 76 -3.37 19.66 -19.86
C THR A 76 -3.58 18.19 -20.22
N TYR A 77 -3.32 17.27 -19.29
CA TYR A 77 -3.28 15.81 -19.47
C TYR A 77 -2.24 15.34 -20.49
N ALA A 78 -1.33 16.21 -20.89
CA ALA A 78 -0.19 15.79 -21.69
C ALA A 78 0.62 14.77 -20.89
N SER A 79 0.83 13.61 -21.47
CA SER A 79 1.55 12.48 -20.85
C SER A 79 2.65 11.96 -21.75
N GLU A 80 3.74 11.56 -21.14
CA GLU A 80 4.91 11.03 -21.82
C GLU A 80 5.55 9.89 -21.00
N PRO A 81 6.18 8.91 -21.66
CA PRO A 81 7.05 7.96 -20.98
C PRO A 81 8.16 8.71 -20.23
N TYR A 82 8.27 8.45 -18.93
CA TYR A 82 9.24 9.16 -18.08
C TYR A 82 10.39 8.28 -17.61
N ILE A 83 10.06 7.05 -17.20
CA ILE A 83 11.02 6.05 -16.77
C ILE A 83 10.65 4.73 -17.45
N VAL A 84 11.48 4.29 -18.38
CA VAL A 84 11.28 3.07 -19.16
C VAL A 84 12.58 2.27 -19.16
N ALA A 85 12.47 0.95 -19.06
CA ALA A 85 13.62 0.06 -19.14
C ALA A 85 14.29 0.14 -20.52
N ASP A 86 15.59 0.38 -20.49
CA ASP A 86 16.47 0.26 -21.67
C ASP A 86 17.47 -0.88 -21.42
N TYR A 87 17.18 -2.02 -21.98
CA TYR A 87 17.98 -3.23 -21.77
C TYR A 87 19.41 -3.15 -22.31
N ASN A 88 19.73 -2.10 -23.08
CA ASN A 88 21.06 -1.83 -23.58
C ASN A 88 21.92 -0.98 -22.63
N ARG A 89 21.31 -0.46 -21.55
CA ARG A 89 22.00 0.37 -20.56
C ARG A 89 22.20 -0.39 -19.25
N TYR A 90 23.43 -0.42 -18.76
CA TYR A 90 23.79 -1.10 -17.51
C TYR A 90 23.02 -0.57 -16.28
N ASN A 91 22.74 0.72 -16.23
CA ASN A 91 22.04 1.38 -15.14
C ASN A 91 20.55 1.66 -15.45
N SER A 92 19.96 0.87 -16.33
CA SER A 92 18.54 0.98 -16.64
C SER A 92 17.66 0.24 -15.63
N MET A 93 16.41 0.62 -15.58
CA MET A 93 15.36 -0.12 -14.89
C MET A 93 15.27 -1.55 -15.44
N ASN A 94 15.04 -2.53 -14.55
CA ASN A 94 15.07 -3.96 -14.94
C ASN A 94 13.70 -4.52 -15.33
N GLY A 95 12.82 -3.70 -15.83
CA GLY A 95 11.51 -4.10 -16.31
C GLY A 95 10.53 -2.95 -16.27
N ASN A 96 9.47 -3.08 -17.04
CA ASN A 96 8.47 -2.03 -17.21
C ASN A 96 7.18 -2.27 -16.42
N THR A 97 7.09 -3.35 -15.65
CA THR A 97 5.98 -3.59 -14.72
C THR A 97 6.33 -3.01 -13.36
N ILE A 98 5.65 -1.93 -12.98
CA ILE A 98 5.87 -1.21 -11.73
C ILE A 98 4.62 -1.34 -10.86
N ASN A 99 4.79 -1.94 -9.69
CA ASN A 99 3.67 -2.18 -8.77
C ASN A 99 3.38 -0.96 -7.89
N ASP A 100 4.43 -0.25 -7.45
CA ASP A 100 4.27 0.92 -6.59
C ASP A 100 5.38 1.95 -6.83
N ILE A 101 5.11 3.22 -6.51
CA ILE A 101 6.04 4.33 -6.55
C ILE A 101 6.01 5.04 -5.20
N TYR A 102 7.19 5.38 -4.70
CA TYR A 102 7.35 6.25 -3.54
C TYR A 102 8.35 7.35 -3.86
N ILE A 103 8.04 8.60 -3.50
CA ILE A 103 8.95 9.74 -3.62
C ILE A 103 9.34 10.16 -2.22
N ASP A 104 10.62 10.03 -1.90
CA ASP A 104 11.14 10.33 -0.56
C ASP A 104 11.42 11.83 -0.35
N SER A 105 11.81 12.19 0.87
CA SER A 105 12.12 13.57 1.26
C SER A 105 13.31 14.20 0.50
N GLU A 106 14.17 13.37 -0.11
CA GLU A 106 15.25 13.82 -1.00
C GLU A 106 14.82 13.89 -2.47
N GLN A 107 13.53 13.72 -2.77
CA GLN A 107 12.95 13.69 -4.11
C GLN A 107 13.47 12.54 -4.99
N ARG A 108 13.93 11.44 -4.38
CA ARG A 108 14.26 10.23 -5.11
C ARG A 108 12.98 9.45 -5.39
N ILE A 109 12.89 8.86 -6.58
CA ILE A 109 11.75 8.04 -6.99
C ILE A 109 12.12 6.58 -6.79
N TRP A 110 11.44 5.93 -5.87
CA TRP A 110 11.54 4.51 -5.58
C TRP A 110 10.44 3.77 -6.31
N MET A 111 10.77 2.74 -7.05
CA MET A 111 9.84 1.98 -7.88
C MET A 111 9.95 0.50 -7.56
N ALA A 112 8.83 -0.12 -7.17
CA ALA A 112 8.73 -1.56 -6.96
C ALA A 112 8.55 -2.26 -8.32
N ASN A 113 9.60 -2.88 -8.82
CA ASN A 113 9.60 -3.60 -10.10
C ASN A 113 9.11 -5.04 -9.93
N TYR A 114 8.18 -5.48 -10.76
CA TYR A 114 7.75 -6.87 -10.79
C TYR A 114 8.40 -7.59 -11.98
N PRO A 115 8.91 -8.82 -11.79
CA PRO A 115 9.09 -9.55 -10.51
C PRO A 115 10.42 -9.25 -9.81
N ILE A 116 11.17 -8.24 -10.21
CA ILE A 116 12.60 -8.12 -9.97
C ILE A 116 12.93 -6.80 -9.26
N GLY A 117 12.81 -6.78 -7.92
CA GLY A 117 13.47 -5.81 -7.06
C GLY A 117 12.91 -4.39 -7.06
N ILE A 118 13.79 -3.46 -6.77
CA ILE A 118 13.49 -2.03 -6.66
C ILE A 118 14.43 -1.25 -7.55
N THR A 119 13.89 -0.26 -8.23
CA THR A 119 14.68 0.76 -8.92
C THR A 119 14.56 2.08 -8.17
N VAL A 120 15.69 2.77 -7.97
CA VAL A 120 15.72 4.12 -7.41
C VAL A 120 16.27 5.08 -8.45
N ARG A 121 15.48 6.09 -8.79
CA ARG A 121 15.93 7.23 -9.59
C ARG A 121 16.27 8.40 -8.69
N ASN A 122 17.51 8.84 -8.72
CA ASN A 122 17.91 10.08 -8.10
C ASN A 122 17.77 11.23 -9.11
N ASN A 123 16.89 12.20 -8.84
CA ASN A 123 16.68 13.34 -9.75
C ASN A 123 17.88 14.31 -9.83
N ARG A 124 18.83 14.21 -8.89
CA ARG A 124 20.08 14.99 -8.92
C ARG A 124 21.16 14.40 -9.82
N TYR A 125 20.98 13.13 -10.21
CA TYR A 125 21.87 12.40 -11.10
C TYR A 125 21.03 11.75 -12.21
N THR A 126 21.47 11.81 -13.43
CA THR A 126 20.79 11.23 -14.61
C THR A 126 20.80 9.70 -14.64
N ASP A 127 21.43 9.05 -13.64
CA ASP A 127 21.59 7.61 -13.60
C ASP A 127 20.59 6.96 -12.66
N TYR A 128 19.93 5.90 -13.17
CA TYR A 128 19.10 5.01 -12.36
C TYR A 128 19.99 4.10 -11.55
N GLN A 129 19.65 3.90 -10.28
CA GLN A 129 20.23 2.86 -9.47
C GLN A 129 19.25 1.69 -9.34
N TRP A 130 19.65 0.55 -9.84
CA TRP A 130 18.90 -0.67 -9.67
C TRP A 130 19.27 -1.35 -8.36
N ILE A 131 18.27 -1.52 -7.48
CA ILE A 131 18.42 -2.20 -6.20
C ILE A 131 17.72 -3.54 -6.30
N LYS A 132 18.48 -4.61 -6.13
CA LYS A 132 17.98 -5.99 -6.18
C LYS A 132 18.58 -6.84 -5.07
N HIS A 133 17.98 -8.00 -4.88
CA HIS A 133 18.58 -9.05 -4.07
C HIS A 133 19.92 -9.52 -4.68
N SER A 134 20.92 -9.68 -3.84
CA SER A 134 22.22 -10.22 -4.22
C SER A 134 22.58 -11.37 -3.30
N ILE A 135 22.66 -12.57 -3.88
CA ILE A 135 22.98 -13.80 -3.12
C ILE A 135 24.30 -13.62 -2.37
N GLY A 136 24.29 -13.88 -1.08
CA GLY A 136 25.46 -13.75 -0.20
C GLY A 136 25.82 -12.32 0.22
N ASN A 137 25.14 -11.29 -0.31
CA ASN A 137 25.34 -9.90 0.09
C ASN A 137 24.24 -9.45 1.06
N LYS A 138 24.58 -9.32 2.36
CA LYS A 138 23.65 -8.82 3.38
C LYS A 138 23.31 -7.31 3.23
N GLN A 139 24.06 -6.58 2.42
CA GLN A 139 23.81 -5.17 2.11
C GLN A 139 23.01 -5.03 0.81
N SER A 140 21.95 -5.81 0.68
CA SER A 140 21.02 -5.79 -0.44
C SER A 140 19.59 -6.08 0.03
N LEU A 141 18.63 -5.83 -0.86
CA LEU A 141 17.25 -6.24 -0.64
C LEU A 141 17.16 -7.75 -0.36
N ILE A 142 16.32 -8.15 0.59
CA ILE A 142 16.20 -9.57 0.98
C ILE A 142 15.54 -10.44 -0.10
N ASN A 143 14.64 -9.86 -0.89
CA ASN A 143 13.93 -10.55 -1.97
C ASN A 143 13.41 -9.53 -3.00
N ASP A 144 13.45 -9.88 -4.27
CA ASP A 144 13.09 -8.99 -5.37
C ASP A 144 11.57 -8.74 -5.53
N GLN A 145 10.74 -9.55 -4.88
CA GLN A 145 9.28 -9.40 -4.91
C GLN A 145 8.82 -8.53 -3.74
N VAL A 146 8.66 -7.24 -3.98
CA VAL A 146 8.25 -6.23 -3.00
C VAL A 146 6.74 -6.03 -3.06
N ASN A 147 6.06 -6.15 -1.90
CA ASN A 147 4.60 -6.04 -1.76
C ASN A 147 4.15 -4.71 -1.16
N ALA A 148 4.94 -4.15 -0.23
CA ALA A 148 4.64 -2.87 0.40
C ALA A 148 5.93 -2.12 0.75
N ILE A 149 5.84 -0.78 0.73
CA ILE A 149 6.91 0.14 1.08
C ILE A 149 6.34 1.19 2.01
N ILE A 150 7.03 1.45 3.13
CA ILE A 150 6.74 2.60 4.00
C ILE A 150 8.03 3.34 4.34
N GLU A 151 7.91 4.65 4.59
CA GLU A 151 8.94 5.45 5.26
C GLU A 151 8.57 5.56 6.74
N ASP A 152 9.53 5.35 7.62
CA ASP A 152 9.33 5.54 9.05
C ASP A 152 9.61 7.01 9.47
N HIS A 153 9.35 7.32 10.74
CA HIS A 153 9.51 8.67 11.30
C HIS A 153 10.95 9.23 11.22
N ASP A 154 11.98 8.37 11.07
CA ASP A 154 13.38 8.78 10.89
C ASP A 154 13.74 9.06 9.42
N GLY A 155 12.83 8.75 8.47
CA GLY A 155 13.03 8.80 7.03
C GLY A 155 13.73 7.57 6.46
N ASP A 156 13.74 6.45 7.19
CA ASP A 156 14.27 5.18 6.71
C ASP A 156 13.17 4.36 6.02
N LEU A 157 13.54 3.52 5.05
CA LEU A 157 12.58 2.82 4.20
C LEU A 157 12.46 1.34 4.58
N TRP A 158 11.23 0.87 4.62
CA TRP A 158 10.88 -0.51 4.94
C TRP A 158 10.20 -1.17 3.75
N PHE A 159 10.59 -2.39 3.44
CA PHE A 159 10.10 -3.17 2.31
C PHE A 159 9.56 -4.50 2.79
N ALA A 160 8.27 -4.73 2.64
CA ALA A 160 7.66 -6.04 2.81
C ALA A 160 7.84 -6.84 1.52
N THR A 161 8.35 -8.06 1.64
CA THR A 161 8.65 -8.90 0.48
C THR A 161 8.04 -10.30 0.60
N ASN A 162 8.16 -11.08 -0.47
CA ASN A 162 7.74 -12.49 -0.44
C ASN A 162 8.66 -13.38 0.42
N ASN A 163 9.79 -12.87 0.88
CA ASN A 163 10.72 -13.63 1.72
C ASN A 163 11.38 -12.77 2.77
N GLY A 164 10.58 -12.20 3.69
CA GLY A 164 11.05 -11.36 4.78
C GLY A 164 10.85 -9.87 4.54
N ILE A 165 11.54 -9.07 5.35
CA ILE A 165 11.43 -7.62 5.39
C ILE A 165 12.83 -7.02 5.29
N SER A 166 12.98 -5.97 4.49
CA SER A 166 14.20 -5.19 4.45
C SER A 166 13.99 -3.80 5.00
N LEU A 167 14.97 -3.33 5.77
CA LEU A 167 15.12 -1.96 6.22
C LEU A 167 16.31 -1.33 5.49
N TYR A 168 16.10 -0.18 4.91
CA TYR A 168 17.15 0.65 4.30
C TYR A 168 17.32 1.94 5.09
N TYR A 169 18.50 2.12 5.65
CA TYR A 169 18.86 3.34 6.35
C TYR A 169 19.22 4.45 5.36
N SER A 170 18.35 5.42 5.20
CA SER A 170 18.50 6.49 4.20
C SER A 170 19.76 7.31 4.37
N LYS A 171 20.21 7.55 5.61
CA LYS A 171 21.41 8.34 5.94
C LYS A 171 22.71 7.58 5.69
N THR A 172 22.77 6.31 6.12
CA THR A 172 24.01 5.51 6.06
C THR A 172 24.10 4.64 4.81
N LYS A 173 22.99 4.51 4.04
CA LYS A 173 22.87 3.66 2.85
C LYS A 173 23.05 2.16 3.15
N GLN A 174 22.86 1.76 4.40
CA GLN A 174 23.00 0.39 4.84
C GLN A 174 21.66 -0.36 4.80
N TRP A 175 21.74 -1.67 4.64
CA TRP A 175 20.59 -2.56 4.66
C TRP A 175 20.61 -3.45 5.90
N HIS A 176 19.42 -3.72 6.43
CA HIS A 176 19.20 -4.76 7.40
C HIS A 176 18.00 -5.60 6.97
N SER A 177 18.06 -6.92 7.19
CA SER A 177 16.99 -7.84 6.78
C SER A 177 16.50 -8.64 7.97
N PHE A 178 15.19 -8.88 7.99
CA PHE A 178 14.50 -9.66 9.02
C PHE A 178 13.85 -10.89 8.37
N LEU A 179 13.89 -12.03 9.08
CA LEU A 179 13.29 -13.30 8.67
C LEU A 179 13.73 -13.79 7.29
N SER A 180 15.04 -13.79 7.05
CA SER A 180 15.56 -14.48 5.88
C SER A 180 15.45 -15.99 6.04
N THR A 181 15.21 -16.71 4.95
CA THR A 181 15.18 -18.20 4.94
C THR A 181 16.49 -18.83 5.38
N PHE A 182 17.56 -18.04 5.55
CA PHE A 182 18.86 -18.48 6.05
C PHE A 182 18.92 -18.50 7.58
N ASP A 183 17.98 -17.88 8.28
CA ASP A 183 17.85 -17.97 9.73
C ASP A 183 16.99 -19.19 10.06
N SER A 184 17.63 -20.36 10.12
CA SER A 184 17.04 -21.70 10.12
C SER A 184 16.23 -22.12 11.35
N GLU A 185 15.98 -21.23 12.29
CA GLU A 185 15.28 -21.55 13.55
C GLU A 185 13.80 -21.13 13.59
N SER A 186 13.29 -20.42 12.58
CA SER A 186 11.89 -20.00 12.59
C SER A 186 10.95 -21.12 12.14
N HIS A 187 10.00 -21.45 12.99
CA HIS A 187 8.99 -22.50 12.78
C HIS A 187 7.94 -22.18 11.69
N SER A 188 8.01 -21.03 11.05
CA SER A 188 7.11 -20.62 9.95
C SER A 188 7.86 -20.67 8.64
N LYS A 189 7.40 -21.52 7.73
CA LYS A 189 7.96 -21.68 6.38
C LYS A 189 7.52 -20.57 5.40
N ASN A 190 6.68 -19.64 5.81
CA ASN A 190 6.16 -18.59 4.91
C ASN A 190 6.42 -17.21 5.51
N HIS A 191 7.38 -16.53 4.93
CA HIS A 191 7.83 -15.19 5.33
C HIS A 191 7.33 -14.11 4.34
N THR A 192 6.22 -14.36 3.65
CA THR A 192 5.61 -13.39 2.75
C THR A 192 4.85 -12.34 3.56
N PHE A 193 5.27 -11.09 3.47
CA PHE A 193 4.63 -9.93 4.08
C PHE A 193 3.96 -9.08 3.01
N ILE A 194 2.77 -8.56 3.32
CA ILE A 194 1.90 -7.85 2.35
C ILE A 194 1.41 -6.49 2.85
N SER A 195 1.66 -6.16 4.12
CA SER A 195 1.32 -4.86 4.70
C SER A 195 2.33 -4.45 5.77
N LEU A 196 2.55 -3.15 5.93
CA LEU A 196 3.43 -2.55 6.92
C LEU A 196 2.74 -1.34 7.55
N CYS A 197 3.02 -1.09 8.83
CA CYS A 197 2.59 0.11 9.54
C CYS A 197 3.58 0.45 10.65
N GLU A 198 4.04 1.68 10.75
CA GLU A 198 4.74 2.16 11.93
C GLU A 198 3.70 2.47 13.02
N VAL A 199 3.69 1.67 14.07
CA VAL A 199 2.70 1.78 15.17
C VAL A 199 3.15 2.74 16.26
N GLU A 200 4.45 2.79 16.53
CA GLU A 200 5.15 3.77 17.35
C GLU A 200 6.49 4.10 16.71
N PRO A 201 7.12 5.25 17.03
CA PRO A 201 8.45 5.56 16.51
C PRO A 201 9.44 4.41 16.66
N GLY A 202 9.89 3.85 15.54
CA GLY A 202 10.80 2.71 15.47
C GLY A 202 10.18 1.33 15.79
N ILE A 203 8.85 1.24 15.93
CA ILE A 203 8.13 -0.04 16.05
C ILE A 203 7.27 -0.26 14.82
N ILE A 204 7.67 -1.21 14.01
CA ILE A 204 6.97 -1.54 12.75
C ILE A 204 6.18 -2.83 12.93
N TRP A 205 4.92 -2.81 12.52
CA TRP A 205 4.13 -4.02 12.38
C TRP A 205 4.07 -4.45 10.92
N ALA A 206 4.27 -5.74 10.71
CA ALA A 206 4.25 -6.36 9.39
C ALA A 206 3.19 -7.44 9.32
N GLY A 207 2.27 -7.30 8.39
CA GLY A 207 1.21 -8.26 8.14
C GLY A 207 1.63 -9.31 7.13
N GLY A 208 1.51 -10.58 7.52
CA GLY A 208 1.87 -11.72 6.69
C GLY A 208 0.74 -12.23 5.81
N TYR A 209 1.10 -12.87 4.70
CA TYR A 209 0.17 -13.55 3.81
C TYR A 209 -0.48 -14.80 4.46
N SER A 210 0.30 -15.51 5.28
CA SER A 210 -0.17 -16.71 6.00
C SER A 210 0.44 -16.88 7.39
N SER A 211 1.09 -15.84 7.91
CA SER A 211 1.90 -15.91 9.13
C SER A 211 1.45 -14.95 10.24
N GLY A 212 0.37 -14.18 10.04
CA GLY A 212 -0.13 -13.23 11.05
C GLY A 212 0.64 -11.92 11.10
N ILE A 213 0.75 -11.32 12.30
CA ILE A 213 1.44 -10.04 12.50
C ILE A 213 2.79 -10.29 13.17
N TYR A 214 3.82 -9.64 12.68
CA TYR A 214 5.11 -9.53 13.32
C TYR A 214 5.37 -8.10 13.76
N GLN A 215 5.98 -7.95 14.92
CA GLN A 215 6.44 -6.68 15.45
C GLN A 215 7.95 -6.60 15.34
N ILE A 216 8.43 -5.52 14.76
CA ILE A 216 9.85 -5.25 14.58
C ILE A 216 10.23 -4.06 15.44
N ASN A 217 11.28 -4.21 16.23
CA ASN A 217 11.91 -3.13 16.96
C ASN A 217 13.16 -2.70 16.20
N LYS A 218 13.11 -1.51 15.58
CA LYS A 218 14.20 -0.94 14.80
C LYS A 218 15.48 -0.76 15.61
N LYS A 219 15.36 -0.28 16.84
CA LYS A 219 16.51 0.00 17.71
C LYS A 219 17.23 -1.27 18.18
N GLN A 220 16.47 -2.31 18.47
CA GLN A 220 17.01 -3.60 18.94
C GLN A 220 17.35 -4.54 17.78
N LEU A 221 16.93 -4.21 16.56
CA LEU A 221 16.99 -5.06 15.38
C LEU A 221 16.36 -6.43 15.63
N SER A 222 15.32 -6.47 16.44
CA SER A 222 14.58 -7.68 16.74
C SER A 222 13.26 -7.76 16.01
N ILE A 223 12.81 -8.96 15.71
CA ILE A 223 11.51 -9.26 15.15
C ILE A 223 10.88 -10.38 15.97
N ASP A 224 9.66 -10.12 16.44
CA ASP A 224 8.91 -11.07 17.24
C ASP A 224 7.54 -11.29 16.60
N PHE A 225 7.07 -12.54 16.71
CA PHE A 225 5.70 -12.82 16.33
C PHE A 225 4.76 -12.15 17.34
N PHE A 226 3.87 -11.31 16.83
CA PHE A 226 2.86 -10.70 17.67
C PHE A 226 1.85 -11.75 18.11
N THR A 227 2.18 -12.40 19.24
CA THR A 227 1.24 -13.32 19.88
C THR A 227 0.27 -12.53 20.73
N PRO A 228 -1.03 -12.75 20.55
CA PRO A 228 -2.03 -12.22 21.45
C PRO A 228 -2.00 -12.93 22.84
N SER A 229 -0.89 -13.47 23.29
CA SER A 229 -0.79 -14.09 24.64
C SER A 229 -1.09 -13.09 25.76
N LEU A 230 -0.99 -11.79 25.48
CA LEU A 230 -1.53 -10.71 26.30
C LEU A 230 -3.06 -10.70 26.34
N PHE A 231 -3.71 -11.50 25.50
CA PHE A 231 -5.14 -11.53 25.23
C PHE A 231 -5.73 -12.91 25.50
N SER A 232 -5.09 -13.69 26.38
CA SER A 232 -5.36 -15.10 26.68
C SER A 232 -6.78 -15.42 27.13
N ASN A 233 -7.61 -14.44 27.37
CA ASN A 233 -9.02 -14.61 27.75
C ASN A 233 -10.02 -14.56 26.60
N LEU A 234 -9.55 -14.35 25.38
CA LEU A 234 -10.43 -14.26 24.22
C LEU A 234 -10.19 -15.47 23.32
N ASN A 235 -11.25 -16.23 23.09
CA ASN A 235 -11.26 -17.40 22.19
C ASN A 235 -11.21 -16.93 20.73
N ILE A 236 -10.10 -16.27 20.37
CA ILE A 236 -9.92 -15.57 19.10
C ILE A 236 -9.12 -16.45 18.15
N ARG A 237 -9.72 -16.80 17.03
CA ARG A 237 -8.97 -17.42 15.93
C ARG A 237 -7.93 -16.43 15.40
N PRO A 238 -6.63 -16.72 15.46
CA PRO A 238 -5.62 -15.85 14.92
C PRO A 238 -5.81 -15.76 13.41
N ASP A 239 -5.90 -14.53 12.90
CA ASP A 239 -5.87 -14.29 11.47
C ASP A 239 -4.43 -14.41 11.00
N LYS A 240 -4.20 -15.30 10.04
CA LYS A 240 -2.87 -15.49 9.45
C LYS A 240 -2.65 -14.61 8.22
N TYR A 241 -3.71 -14.18 7.57
CA TYR A 241 -3.68 -13.30 6.40
C TYR A 241 -4.04 -11.88 6.83
N ILE A 242 -3.06 -10.98 6.82
CA ILE A 242 -3.21 -9.60 7.28
C ILE A 242 -3.01 -8.67 6.09
N ARG A 243 -4.12 -8.31 5.45
CA ARG A 243 -4.08 -7.49 4.24
C ARG A 243 -3.92 -6.01 4.52
N SER A 244 -4.46 -5.54 5.63
CA SER A 244 -4.45 -4.13 5.99
C SER A 244 -4.09 -3.96 7.46
N ILE A 245 -3.16 -3.05 7.72
CA ILE A 245 -2.82 -2.55 9.04
C ILE A 245 -2.75 -1.04 8.94
N MET A 246 -3.40 -0.34 9.86
CA MET A 246 -3.30 1.11 9.97
C MET A 246 -3.37 1.56 11.42
N LYS A 247 -2.81 2.73 11.71
CA LYS A 247 -2.94 3.45 12.97
C LYS A 247 -3.91 4.60 12.81
N ASP A 248 -4.90 4.68 13.67
CA ASP A 248 -5.86 5.78 13.64
C ASP A 248 -5.33 7.03 14.37
N SER A 249 -6.05 8.13 14.25
CA SER A 249 -5.70 9.42 14.89
C SER A 249 -5.69 9.38 16.43
N SER A 250 -6.34 8.39 17.03
CA SER A 250 -6.33 8.14 18.48
C SER A 250 -5.18 7.25 18.94
N GLY A 251 -4.40 6.73 18.02
CA GLY A 251 -3.26 5.84 18.29
C GLY A 251 -3.62 4.34 18.35
N ASN A 252 -4.87 3.95 18.13
CA ASN A 252 -5.26 2.57 18.04
C ASN A 252 -4.84 1.98 16.70
N ILE A 253 -4.47 0.69 16.73
CA ILE A 253 -4.04 -0.03 15.53
C ILE A 253 -5.18 -0.91 15.05
N TRP A 254 -5.54 -0.76 13.80
CA TRP A 254 -6.57 -1.55 13.14
C TRP A 254 -5.93 -2.57 12.21
N SER A 255 -6.36 -3.81 12.30
CA SER A 255 -5.87 -4.88 11.43
C SER A 255 -7.00 -5.74 10.91
N GLY A 256 -6.88 -6.14 9.65
CA GLY A 256 -7.88 -6.97 9.00
C GLY A 256 -7.31 -7.85 7.89
N GLY A 257 -8.02 -8.94 7.65
CA GLY A 257 -7.71 -9.94 6.65
C GLY A 257 -8.88 -10.86 6.40
N TYR A 258 -8.69 -12.19 6.38
CA TYR A 258 -9.79 -13.14 6.15
C TYR A 258 -10.81 -13.16 7.29
N TYR A 259 -10.33 -13.09 8.53
CA TYR A 259 -11.18 -13.19 9.71
C TYR A 259 -11.23 -11.82 10.41
N ASN A 260 -12.29 -11.55 11.08
CA ASN A 260 -12.61 -10.44 11.96
C ASN A 260 -11.66 -9.22 11.93
N LEU A 261 -12.23 -8.07 11.71
CA LEU A 261 -11.56 -6.80 12.00
C LEU A 261 -11.17 -6.76 13.48
N LYS A 262 -9.99 -6.24 13.77
CA LYS A 262 -9.46 -6.04 15.12
C LYS A 262 -9.04 -4.60 15.32
N GLU A 263 -9.37 -4.05 16.48
CA GLU A 263 -8.81 -2.83 17.01
C GLU A 263 -7.90 -3.19 18.18
N ILE A 264 -6.69 -2.70 18.16
CA ILE A 264 -5.65 -3.01 19.13
C ILE A 264 -5.23 -1.72 19.80
N ASP A 265 -5.62 -1.55 21.07
CA ASP A 265 -5.05 -0.52 21.93
C ASP A 265 -3.69 -1.02 22.43
N TYR A 266 -2.64 -0.59 21.76
CA TYR A 266 -1.29 -1.03 22.05
C TYR A 266 -0.82 -0.57 23.43
N SER A 267 -1.23 0.62 23.88
CA SER A 267 -0.86 1.21 25.15
C SER A 267 -1.47 0.44 26.33
N ARG A 268 -2.73 0.05 26.21
CA ARG A 268 -3.48 -0.69 27.26
C ARG A 268 -3.41 -2.20 27.09
N LYS A 269 -2.75 -2.68 26.05
CA LYS A 269 -2.66 -4.11 25.75
C LYS A 269 -4.04 -4.77 25.63
N ASN A 270 -4.97 -4.10 24.98
CA ASN A 270 -6.34 -4.56 24.79
C ASN A 270 -6.65 -4.78 23.33
N ILE A 271 -7.37 -5.85 23.01
CA ILE A 271 -7.88 -6.10 21.66
C ILE A 271 -9.40 -6.18 21.72
N ARG A 272 -10.03 -5.43 20.81
CA ARG A 272 -11.44 -5.56 20.53
C ARG A 272 -11.63 -6.16 19.14
N HIS A 273 -12.57 -7.08 19.02
CA HIS A 273 -12.91 -7.66 17.75
C HIS A 273 -14.31 -7.28 17.33
N PHE A 274 -14.54 -7.40 16.03
CA PHE A 274 -15.79 -7.10 15.39
C PHE A 274 -16.27 -8.36 14.65
N PRO A 275 -16.94 -9.30 15.37
CA PRO A 275 -17.43 -10.53 14.78
C PRO A 275 -18.40 -10.22 13.63
N GLY A 276 -18.25 -10.93 12.51
CA GLY A 276 -19.04 -10.70 11.31
C GLY A 276 -18.42 -9.77 10.28
N LEU A 277 -17.46 -8.92 10.67
CA LEU A 277 -16.64 -8.17 9.72
C LEU A 277 -15.46 -9.03 9.27
N ASN A 278 -15.62 -9.74 8.16
CA ASN A 278 -14.65 -10.67 7.58
C ASN A 278 -14.24 -10.24 6.17
N GLY A 279 -13.13 -10.82 5.67
CA GLY A 279 -12.66 -10.53 4.32
C GLY A 279 -12.25 -9.07 4.15
N ILE A 280 -11.56 -8.51 5.16
CA ILE A 280 -11.16 -7.11 5.18
C ILE A 280 -10.10 -6.88 4.12
N THR A 281 -10.32 -5.89 3.27
CA THR A 281 -9.44 -5.54 2.14
C THR A 281 -8.84 -4.15 2.28
N ALA A 282 -9.59 -3.21 2.88
CA ALA A 282 -9.15 -1.85 3.11
C ALA A 282 -9.76 -1.30 4.41
N ILE A 283 -8.99 -0.51 5.13
CA ILE A 283 -9.40 0.16 6.37
C ILE A 283 -8.94 1.61 6.28
N ILE A 284 -9.86 2.56 6.46
CA ILE A 284 -9.51 3.98 6.59
C ILE A 284 -10.31 4.63 7.71
N GLU A 285 -9.74 5.62 8.35
CA GLU A 285 -10.41 6.46 9.30
C GLU A 285 -11.32 7.45 8.57
N LYS A 286 -12.61 7.46 8.89
CA LYS A 286 -13.56 8.44 8.38
C LYS A 286 -13.45 9.76 9.15
N ASP A 287 -13.47 9.64 10.48
CA ASP A 287 -13.39 10.74 11.43
C ASP A 287 -12.94 10.19 12.79
N SER A 288 -12.84 11.05 13.81
CA SER A 288 -12.42 10.62 15.15
C SER A 288 -13.30 9.53 15.78
N THR A 289 -14.51 9.33 15.29
CA THR A 289 -15.51 8.41 15.84
C THR A 289 -15.84 7.20 14.95
N HIS A 290 -15.52 7.26 13.66
CA HIS A 290 -15.93 6.24 12.71
C HIS A 290 -14.79 5.76 11.82
N MET A 291 -14.93 4.51 11.36
CA MET A 291 -14.05 3.88 10.36
C MET A 291 -14.85 3.43 9.14
N TRP A 292 -14.28 3.58 7.95
CA TRP A 292 -14.72 2.90 6.75
C TRP A 292 -13.98 1.56 6.62
N ILE A 293 -14.75 0.49 6.45
CA ILE A 293 -14.23 -0.87 6.32
C ILE A 293 -14.65 -1.45 4.98
N GLY A 294 -13.70 -1.56 4.07
CA GLY A 294 -13.87 -2.27 2.81
C GLY A 294 -13.65 -3.76 3.00
N THR A 295 -14.52 -4.56 2.40
CA THR A 295 -14.46 -6.02 2.49
C THR A 295 -14.62 -6.67 1.11
N ALA A 296 -14.43 -7.98 1.07
CA ALA A 296 -14.70 -8.79 -0.12
C ALA A 296 -16.19 -8.79 -0.53
N THR A 297 -17.09 -8.31 0.34
CA THR A 297 -18.54 -8.36 0.13
C THR A 297 -19.22 -7.00 0.20
N GLY A 298 -18.47 -5.92 0.41
CA GLY A 298 -19.03 -4.56 0.42
C GLY A 298 -18.38 -3.63 1.45
N LEU A 299 -19.03 -2.49 1.66
CA LEU A 299 -18.58 -1.42 2.54
C LEU A 299 -19.37 -1.43 3.85
N TYR A 300 -18.64 -1.20 4.94
CA TYR A 300 -19.23 -1.02 6.26
C TYR A 300 -18.76 0.30 6.88
N LEU A 301 -19.66 0.92 7.65
CA LEU A 301 -19.35 2.01 8.56
C LEU A 301 -19.34 1.46 9.97
N LEU A 302 -18.22 1.64 10.66
CA LEU A 302 -18.02 1.20 12.04
C LEU A 302 -17.91 2.40 12.96
N GLU A 303 -18.70 2.43 14.04
CA GLU A 303 -18.54 3.39 15.13
C GLU A 303 -17.51 2.85 16.13
N LYS A 304 -16.41 3.58 16.31
CA LYS A 304 -15.26 3.14 17.12
C LYS A 304 -15.61 2.86 18.58
N VAL A 305 -16.40 3.75 19.21
CA VAL A 305 -16.71 3.68 20.64
C VAL A 305 -17.60 2.49 20.95
N THR A 306 -18.73 2.38 20.28
CA THR A 306 -19.72 1.33 20.55
C THR A 306 -19.35 -0.01 19.90
N GLY A 307 -18.56 0.02 18.83
CA GLY A 307 -18.26 -1.15 18.01
C GLY A 307 -19.43 -1.60 17.12
N LYS A 308 -20.48 -0.81 17.09
CA LYS A 308 -21.60 -1.08 16.15
C LYS A 308 -21.17 -0.76 14.73
N TYR A 309 -21.55 -1.63 13.81
CA TYR A 309 -21.27 -1.40 12.40
C TYR A 309 -22.53 -1.65 11.56
N SER A 310 -22.63 -0.94 10.46
CA SER A 310 -23.73 -1.05 9.52
C SER A 310 -23.18 -1.25 8.11
N TYR A 311 -23.86 -2.09 7.35
CA TYR A 311 -23.61 -2.25 5.93
C TYR A 311 -24.07 -0.99 5.21
N ILE A 312 -23.25 -0.49 4.31
CA ILE A 312 -23.60 0.64 3.44
C ILE A 312 -24.17 0.07 2.15
N GLN A 313 -25.46 0.33 1.95
CA GLN A 313 -26.14 -0.10 0.71
C GLN A 313 -25.49 0.62 -0.47
N MET A 314 -24.98 -0.17 -1.38
CA MET A 314 -24.29 0.31 -2.56
C MET A 314 -25.25 0.21 -3.78
N PRO A 315 -25.06 1.00 -4.83
CA PRO A 315 -25.98 1.01 -5.99
C PRO A 315 -25.88 -0.23 -6.87
N VAL A 316 -25.05 -1.20 -6.54
CA VAL A 316 -24.82 -2.45 -7.30
C VAL A 316 -24.76 -3.65 -6.35
N GLU A 317 -25.12 -4.83 -6.77
CA GLU A 317 -25.08 -6.06 -5.97
C GLU A 317 -23.71 -6.74 -6.06
N SER A 318 -23.03 -6.95 -4.96
CA SER A 318 -21.77 -7.69 -4.85
C SER A 318 -20.49 -6.97 -5.32
N TYR A 319 -19.65 -6.60 -4.34
CA TYR A 319 -18.37 -5.96 -4.62
C TYR A 319 -17.24 -6.53 -3.79
N TYR A 320 -16.14 -6.72 -4.44
CA TYR A 320 -14.85 -6.75 -3.77
C TYR A 320 -14.29 -5.33 -3.76
N ILE A 321 -14.13 -4.71 -2.59
CA ILE A 321 -13.51 -3.40 -2.46
C ILE A 321 -12.00 -3.58 -2.43
N TYR A 322 -11.28 -2.93 -3.34
CA TYR A 322 -9.82 -2.96 -3.36
C TYR A 322 -9.19 -1.83 -2.58
N SER A 323 -9.78 -0.65 -2.68
CA SER A 323 -9.22 0.57 -2.10
C SER A 323 -10.33 1.52 -1.63
N LEU A 324 -10.01 2.30 -0.61
CA LEU A 324 -10.84 3.37 -0.08
C LEU A 324 -10.00 4.64 -0.01
N TYR A 325 -10.59 5.76 -0.34
CA TYR A 325 -10.01 7.07 -0.13
C TYR A 325 -11.09 8.05 0.27
N GLN A 326 -10.87 8.80 1.36
CA GLN A 326 -11.73 9.89 1.74
C GLN A 326 -11.04 11.22 1.46
N ALA A 327 -11.70 12.05 0.64
CA ALA A 327 -11.21 13.38 0.33
C ALA A 327 -11.45 14.37 1.48
N SER A 328 -10.75 15.51 1.45
CA SER A 328 -10.85 16.54 2.48
C SER A 328 -12.22 17.22 2.54
N ASP A 329 -13.04 17.12 1.50
CA ASP A 329 -14.43 17.56 1.45
C ASP A 329 -15.42 16.54 2.03
N GLY A 330 -14.91 15.37 2.50
CA GLY A 330 -15.69 14.30 3.09
C GLY A 330 -16.22 13.26 2.11
N MET A 331 -16.02 13.43 0.81
CA MET A 331 -16.42 12.45 -0.20
C MET A 331 -15.58 11.18 -0.08
N LEU A 332 -16.25 10.01 -0.15
CA LEU A 332 -15.61 8.71 -0.11
C LEU A 332 -15.53 8.11 -1.51
N TYR A 333 -14.32 7.78 -1.93
CA TYR A 333 -14.03 7.11 -3.19
C TYR A 333 -13.71 5.65 -2.95
N ILE A 334 -14.42 4.77 -3.66
CA ILE A 334 -14.37 3.32 -3.46
C ILE A 334 -13.96 2.65 -4.77
N GLY A 335 -12.77 2.09 -4.80
CA GLY A 335 -12.30 1.26 -5.90
C GLY A 335 -12.77 -0.18 -5.75
N THR A 336 -13.41 -0.72 -6.78
CA THR A 336 -14.02 -2.05 -6.75
C THR A 336 -13.49 -2.95 -7.86
N ASN A 337 -13.64 -4.28 -7.68
CA ASN A 337 -13.20 -5.26 -8.67
C ASN A 337 -14.00 -5.19 -9.99
N ASN A 338 -15.29 -5.02 -9.92
CA ASN A 338 -16.17 -5.19 -11.08
C ASN A 338 -17.27 -4.15 -11.22
N ALA A 339 -17.35 -3.17 -10.29
CA ALA A 339 -18.33 -2.09 -10.33
C ALA A 339 -17.69 -0.72 -10.63
N GLY A 340 -16.38 -0.67 -10.87
CA GLY A 340 -15.64 0.55 -11.14
C GLY A 340 -15.43 1.41 -9.90
N LEU A 341 -15.47 2.73 -10.09
CA LEU A 341 -15.41 3.74 -9.05
C LEU A 341 -16.82 4.09 -8.57
N LEU A 342 -17.01 4.03 -7.26
CA LEU A 342 -18.19 4.56 -6.58
C LEU A 342 -17.78 5.79 -5.77
N VAL A 343 -18.69 6.77 -5.65
CA VAL A 343 -18.50 8.00 -4.89
C VAL A 343 -19.72 8.23 -4.01
#